data_90f38b9b9debcaa019ae125e90cec33a
#
_entry.id   90f38b9b9debcaa019ae125e90cec33a
#
_cell.length_a   1.000
_cell.length_b   1.000
_cell.length_c   1.000
_cell.angle_alpha   90.00
_cell.angle_beta   90.00
_cell.angle_gamma   90.00
#
_symmetry.space_group_name_H-M   'P 1'
#
loop_
_entity.id
_entity.type
_entity.pdbx_description
1 polymer ?
#
loop_
_entity_poly.entity_id
_entity_poly.type
_entity_poly.pdbx_seq_one_letter_code
_entity_poly.pdbx_strand_id
1 'polypeptide(L)'
;MDGTKEASATDLKRPREEDDNAAAAKGNETKEPACFSSVIPGWFSEMSPMWPGEAHSLKVEKVLFQGKSDYQDVIVFQSATYGKVLVLDGVIQLTERDECAYQEMITHLPLCSIPNPKKYLINSLLVLSEVLVIGGGGGDVLPEIARHASVEQIDMSEIDKMVVDVSKQFFPNVAIGFEDPRVNLVIGDGTELLPCTYNAAEGSYDAVIVDSSDPIGPAKELFEKPFLPICGESSSSCGVIGFMLCSTEGPHVDFNVPVNPIDDSSNKSNGPLKFYNAEIHSAAFCLPSFAKKVIESKAK
;
A
#
# COMPACT_ATOMS: atom_id res chain seq x y z
N MET A 1 -56.52 -7.78 47.80
CA MET A 1 -57.54 -8.17 46.83
C MET A 1 -56.87 -8.09 45.53
N ASP A 2 -56.34 -9.18 45.15
CA ASP A 2 -56.77 -10.21 44.21
C ASP A 2 -56.51 -9.77 42.73
N GLY A 3 -55.90 -10.47 41.87
CA GLY A 3 -55.45 -11.84 41.88
C GLY A 3 -54.68 -12.10 40.61
N THR A 4 -53.76 -12.91 40.81
CA THR A 4 -52.96 -13.63 39.77
C THR A 4 -53.84 -14.40 38.81
N LYS A 5 -53.41 -14.54 37.54
CA LYS A 5 -53.53 -15.78 36.74
C LYS A 5 -52.48 -15.92 35.68
N GLU A 6 -51.67 -16.94 35.86
CA GLU A 6 -50.84 -17.62 34.87
C GLU A 6 -51.70 -18.19 33.72
N ALA A 7 -51.19 -18.23 32.53
CA ALA A 7 -51.70 -19.09 31.46
C ALA A 7 -50.58 -19.77 30.73
N SER A 8 -50.59 -21.05 30.83
CA SER A 8 -49.88 -22.20 30.36
C SER A 8 -49.59 -22.21 28.85
N ALA A 9 -48.42 -22.74 28.57
CA ALA A 9 -47.97 -23.17 27.25
C ALA A 9 -48.81 -24.34 26.71
N THR A 10 -49.17 -24.30 25.45
CA THR A 10 -49.72 -25.45 24.72
C THR A 10 -48.86 -25.74 23.51
N ASP A 11 -48.29 -26.95 23.53
CA ASP A 11 -47.64 -27.64 22.44
C ASP A 11 -48.48 -27.66 21.15
N LEU A 12 -47.88 -27.32 20.03
CA LEU A 12 -48.38 -27.62 18.71
C LEU A 12 -47.38 -28.48 17.95
N LYS A 13 -47.63 -29.79 17.98
CA LYS A 13 -47.02 -30.79 17.09
C LYS A 13 -47.46 -30.51 15.66
N ARG A 14 -46.48 -30.42 14.73
CA ARG A 14 -46.74 -30.54 13.29
C ARG A 14 -46.52 -31.98 12.82
N PRO A 15 -47.31 -32.46 11.88
CA PRO A 15 -47.15 -33.80 11.26
C PRO A 15 -45.97 -33.80 10.28
N ARG A 16 -45.30 -34.94 10.24
CA ARG A 16 -44.36 -35.32 9.16
C ARG A 16 -45.16 -35.69 7.92
N GLU A 17 -44.81 -35.10 6.81
CA GLU A 17 -45.07 -35.68 5.48
C GLU A 17 -43.72 -36.02 4.87
N GLU A 18 -43.52 -37.29 4.60
CA GLU A 18 -42.51 -37.84 3.74
C GLU A 18 -43.02 -37.68 2.30
N ASP A 19 -42.21 -37.10 1.43
CA ASP A 19 -42.32 -37.39 0.02
C ASP A 19 -40.95 -37.36 -0.65
N ASP A 20 -40.56 -38.52 -1.14
CA ASP A 20 -39.45 -38.81 -2.03
C ASP A 20 -39.58 -38.06 -3.33
N ASN A 21 -38.53 -37.32 -3.76
CA ASN A 21 -38.11 -37.43 -5.15
C ASN A 21 -36.66 -36.92 -5.33
N ALA A 22 -35.78 -37.90 -5.52
CA ALA A 22 -34.41 -37.68 -5.92
C ALA A 22 -34.33 -37.34 -7.40
N ALA A 23 -33.83 -36.15 -7.72
CA ALA A 23 -33.22 -35.88 -9.01
C ALA A 23 -31.91 -35.17 -8.82
N ALA A 24 -30.82 -35.94 -9.00
CA ALA A 24 -29.45 -35.47 -8.93
C ALA A 24 -29.14 -34.45 -10.02
N ALA A 25 -29.03 -33.19 -9.66
CA ALA A 25 -28.29 -32.21 -10.43
C ALA A 25 -26.83 -32.26 -9.92
N LYS A 26 -25.95 -32.94 -10.64
CA LYS A 26 -24.48 -32.79 -10.47
C LYS A 26 -24.10 -31.39 -10.91
N GLY A 27 -24.17 -30.45 -9.97
CA GLY A 27 -23.49 -29.17 -10.10
C GLY A 27 -21.99 -29.44 -10.06
N ASN A 28 -21.28 -29.02 -11.09
CA ASN A 28 -19.83 -28.90 -11.06
C ASN A 28 -19.47 -27.90 -9.96
N GLU A 29 -19.12 -28.40 -8.78
CA GLU A 29 -18.41 -27.63 -7.77
C GLU A 29 -17.02 -27.33 -8.35
N THR A 30 -16.88 -26.17 -8.98
CA THR A 30 -15.58 -25.55 -9.15
C THR A 30 -15.07 -25.26 -7.75
N LYS A 31 -14.11 -26.08 -7.27
CA LYS A 31 -13.39 -25.80 -6.02
C LYS A 31 -12.80 -24.41 -6.16
N GLU A 32 -13.30 -23.46 -5.37
CA GLU A 32 -12.66 -22.17 -5.22
C GLU A 32 -11.21 -22.42 -4.78
N PRO A 33 -10.24 -21.70 -5.38
CA PRO A 33 -8.84 -21.86 -5.00
C PRO A 33 -8.65 -21.47 -3.53
N ALA A 34 -7.76 -22.18 -2.84
CA ALA A 34 -7.59 -22.12 -1.38
C ALA A 34 -7.20 -20.74 -0.83
N CYS A 35 -6.74 -19.81 -1.69
CA CYS A 35 -6.36 -18.44 -1.32
C CYS A 35 -7.45 -17.40 -1.55
N PHE A 36 -8.62 -17.77 -2.09
CA PHE A 36 -9.72 -16.86 -2.34
C PHE A 36 -10.66 -16.85 -1.13
N SER A 37 -10.45 -15.89 -0.21
CA SER A 37 -11.35 -15.69 0.93
C SER A 37 -12.61 -14.97 0.48
N SER A 38 -13.77 -15.64 0.55
CA SER A 38 -15.05 -15.05 0.19
C SER A 38 -16.04 -15.22 1.34
N VAL A 39 -16.37 -14.13 2.01
CA VAL A 39 -17.49 -14.08 2.98
C VAL A 39 -18.82 -14.06 2.25
N ILE A 40 -18.87 -13.48 1.05
CA ILE A 40 -20.05 -13.38 0.19
C ILE A 40 -19.72 -14.02 -1.16
N PRO A 41 -20.51 -14.97 -1.66
CA PRO A 41 -20.26 -15.60 -2.95
C PRO A 41 -20.13 -14.56 -4.08
N GLY A 42 -19.07 -14.66 -4.89
CA GLY A 42 -18.74 -13.71 -5.96
C GLY A 42 -18.13 -12.40 -5.51
N TRP A 43 -17.71 -12.31 -4.24
CA TRP A 43 -16.98 -11.20 -3.69
C TRP A 43 -15.62 -11.67 -3.15
N PHE A 44 -14.61 -10.88 -3.36
CA PHE A 44 -13.36 -11.00 -2.60
C PHE A 44 -13.55 -10.29 -1.27
N SER A 45 -13.07 -10.89 -0.18
CA SER A 45 -13.13 -10.29 1.16
C SER A 45 -11.75 -10.33 1.79
N GLU A 46 -11.20 -9.16 2.00
CA GLU A 46 -10.00 -8.98 2.81
C GLU A 46 -10.38 -9.07 4.27
N MET A 47 -9.69 -9.94 4.99
CA MET A 47 -9.80 -10.11 6.44
C MET A 47 -8.39 -10.10 7.01
N SER A 48 -8.04 -9.07 7.75
CA SER A 48 -6.73 -8.94 8.35
C SER A 48 -6.79 -9.19 9.87
N PRO A 49 -5.78 -9.86 10.44
CA PRO A 49 -5.65 -9.94 11.89
C PRO A 49 -5.43 -8.57 12.56
N MET A 50 -5.03 -7.55 11.80
CA MET A 50 -4.89 -6.17 12.27
C MET A 50 -6.25 -5.50 12.51
N TRP A 51 -7.31 -5.98 11.83
CA TRP A 51 -8.70 -5.47 11.93
C TRP A 51 -9.65 -6.60 12.36
N PRO A 52 -9.53 -7.14 13.58
CA PRO A 52 -10.31 -8.29 13.99
C PRO A 52 -11.81 -7.96 14.04
N GLY A 53 -12.61 -8.75 13.31
CA GLY A 53 -14.06 -8.58 13.24
C GLY A 53 -14.55 -7.68 12.11
N GLU A 54 -13.64 -7.22 11.23
CA GLU A 54 -13.97 -6.45 10.04
C GLU A 54 -13.57 -7.21 8.76
N ALA A 55 -14.29 -6.95 7.68
CA ALA A 55 -13.97 -7.45 6.36
C ALA A 55 -14.23 -6.36 5.32
N HIS A 56 -13.21 -6.07 4.50
CA HIS A 56 -13.38 -5.22 3.31
C HIS A 56 -13.68 -6.10 2.10
N SER A 57 -14.78 -5.83 1.39
CA SER A 57 -15.21 -6.72 0.32
C SER A 57 -15.45 -5.98 -0.98
N LEU A 58 -14.89 -6.53 -2.06
CA LEU A 58 -15.05 -6.03 -3.44
C LEU A 58 -15.75 -7.09 -4.29
N LYS A 59 -16.75 -6.67 -5.08
CA LYS A 59 -17.42 -7.58 -6.02
C LYS A 59 -16.49 -7.95 -7.17
N VAL A 60 -16.28 -9.26 -7.36
CA VAL A 60 -15.44 -9.81 -8.42
C VAL A 60 -16.27 -10.06 -9.67
N GLU A 61 -15.84 -9.51 -10.80
CA GLU A 61 -16.41 -9.82 -12.09
C GLU A 61 -15.65 -10.97 -12.76
N LYS A 62 -14.32 -10.95 -12.65
CA LYS A 62 -13.46 -11.94 -13.29
C LYS A 62 -12.10 -11.99 -12.61
N VAL A 63 -11.62 -13.19 -12.29
CA VAL A 63 -10.23 -13.42 -11.92
C VAL A 63 -9.39 -13.38 -13.19
N LEU A 64 -8.36 -12.53 -13.21
CA LEU A 64 -7.46 -12.31 -14.34
C LEU A 64 -6.17 -13.11 -14.21
N PHE A 65 -5.67 -13.22 -12.98
CA PHE A 65 -4.46 -13.97 -12.64
C PHE A 65 -4.59 -14.55 -11.23
N GLN A 66 -4.02 -15.71 -11.03
CA GLN A 66 -3.82 -16.32 -9.73
C GLN A 66 -2.58 -17.20 -9.78
N GLY A 67 -1.66 -16.97 -8.86
CA GLY A 67 -0.42 -17.70 -8.76
C GLY A 67 0.14 -17.65 -7.35
N LYS A 68 1.18 -18.42 -7.12
CA LYS A 68 1.97 -18.40 -5.90
C LYS A 68 3.43 -18.27 -6.26
N SER A 69 4.08 -17.24 -5.71
CA SER A 69 5.53 -17.07 -5.79
C SER A 69 6.23 -17.86 -4.67
N ASP A 70 7.53 -17.72 -4.57
CA ASP A 70 8.29 -18.27 -3.43
C ASP A 70 8.00 -17.48 -2.12
N TYR A 71 7.38 -16.31 -2.22
CA TYR A 71 7.16 -15.39 -1.11
C TYR A 71 5.70 -15.29 -0.69
N GLN A 72 4.75 -15.29 -1.66
CA GLN A 72 3.35 -14.96 -1.37
C GLN A 72 2.36 -15.46 -2.43
N ASP A 73 1.08 -15.51 -2.07
CA ASP A 73 0.00 -15.75 -3.01
C ASP A 73 -0.34 -14.44 -3.76
N VAL A 74 -0.43 -14.49 -5.09
CA VAL A 74 -0.68 -13.32 -5.96
C VAL A 74 -1.98 -13.51 -6.72
N ILE A 75 -2.91 -12.58 -6.58
CA ILE A 75 -4.18 -12.58 -7.31
C ILE A 75 -4.38 -11.23 -8.00
N VAL A 76 -4.86 -11.27 -9.24
CA VAL A 76 -5.40 -10.09 -9.93
C VAL A 76 -6.82 -10.39 -10.38
N PHE A 77 -7.74 -9.52 -10.04
CA PHE A 77 -9.11 -9.64 -10.51
C PHE A 77 -9.66 -8.30 -11.02
N GLN A 78 -10.65 -8.40 -11.92
CA GLN A 78 -11.48 -7.27 -12.32
C GLN A 78 -12.59 -7.11 -11.28
N SER A 79 -12.65 -5.95 -10.64
CA SER A 79 -13.77 -5.62 -9.76
C SER A 79 -14.88 -4.87 -10.53
N ALA A 80 -16.09 -4.87 -9.95
CA ALA A 80 -17.23 -4.18 -10.56
C ALA A 80 -17.09 -2.64 -10.56
N THR A 81 -16.33 -2.06 -9.61
CA THR A 81 -16.30 -0.60 -9.38
C THR A 81 -14.91 -0.02 -9.14
N TYR A 82 -13.91 -0.84 -8.87
CA TYR A 82 -12.54 -0.41 -8.54
C TYR A 82 -11.53 -0.66 -9.66
N GLY A 83 -11.98 -1.12 -10.84
CA GLY A 83 -11.10 -1.51 -11.92
C GLY A 83 -10.38 -2.83 -11.59
N LYS A 84 -9.16 -3.00 -12.04
CA LYS A 84 -8.32 -4.14 -11.65
C LYS A 84 -7.82 -3.95 -10.23
N VAL A 85 -7.70 -5.07 -9.53
CA VAL A 85 -7.26 -5.14 -8.13
C VAL A 85 -6.13 -6.14 -8.04
N LEU A 86 -5.02 -5.73 -7.41
CA LEU A 86 -3.91 -6.59 -7.03
C LEU A 86 -4.06 -6.98 -5.56
N VAL A 87 -3.94 -8.26 -5.28
CA VAL A 87 -4.00 -8.81 -3.94
C VAL A 87 -2.76 -9.67 -3.68
N LEU A 88 -2.11 -9.45 -2.56
CA LEU A 88 -0.97 -10.24 -2.09
C LEU A 88 -1.31 -10.84 -0.72
N ASP A 89 -1.16 -12.16 -0.58
CA ASP A 89 -1.52 -12.91 0.64
C ASP A 89 -2.91 -12.59 1.22
N GLY A 90 -3.88 -12.29 0.35
CA GLY A 90 -5.24 -11.98 0.74
C GLY A 90 -5.48 -10.52 1.14
N VAL A 91 -4.48 -9.65 1.04
CA VAL A 91 -4.54 -8.20 1.31
C VAL A 91 -4.55 -7.42 0.01
N ILE A 92 -5.49 -6.48 -0.14
CA ILE A 92 -5.56 -5.58 -1.31
C ILE A 92 -4.38 -4.61 -1.25
N GLN A 93 -3.55 -4.63 -2.29
CA GLN A 93 -2.38 -3.74 -2.41
C GLN A 93 -2.66 -2.55 -3.32
N LEU A 94 -3.41 -2.78 -4.41
CA LEU A 94 -3.61 -1.79 -5.45
C LEU A 94 -4.98 -1.92 -6.08
N THR A 95 -5.65 -0.81 -6.33
CA THR A 95 -6.82 -0.73 -7.22
C THR A 95 -6.65 0.41 -8.22
N GLU A 96 -7.09 0.22 -9.47
CA GLU A 96 -7.00 1.28 -10.49
C GLU A 96 -7.80 2.56 -10.15
N ARG A 97 -8.70 2.47 -9.18
CA ARG A 97 -9.57 3.60 -8.82
C ARG A 97 -8.93 4.60 -7.89
N ASP A 98 -8.21 4.16 -6.88
CA ASP A 98 -7.74 4.98 -5.76
C ASP A 98 -6.23 4.91 -5.50
N GLU A 99 -5.50 4.24 -6.39
CA GLU A 99 -4.03 4.13 -6.34
C GLU A 99 -3.34 5.47 -6.10
N CYS A 100 -3.81 6.53 -6.77
CA CYS A 100 -3.14 7.83 -6.76
C CYS A 100 -3.00 8.44 -5.35
N ALA A 101 -3.95 8.18 -4.45
CA ALA A 101 -3.89 8.76 -3.10
C ALA A 101 -2.68 8.25 -2.31
N TYR A 102 -2.44 6.92 -2.37
CA TYR A 102 -1.30 6.30 -1.71
C TYR A 102 0.02 6.70 -2.37
N GLN A 103 0.11 6.51 -3.70
CA GLN A 103 1.31 6.73 -4.51
C GLN A 103 1.83 8.15 -4.40
N GLU A 104 0.93 9.13 -4.57
CA GLU A 104 1.27 10.53 -4.48
C GLU A 104 1.71 10.92 -3.06
N MET A 105 1.04 10.39 -2.02
CA MET A 105 1.38 10.74 -0.63
C MET A 105 2.71 10.13 -0.18
N ILE A 106 2.93 8.83 -0.40
CA ILE A 106 4.18 8.17 0.02
C ILE A 106 5.40 8.77 -0.68
N THR A 107 5.23 9.24 -1.91
CA THR A 107 6.30 9.85 -2.71
C THR A 107 6.51 11.31 -2.37
N HIS A 108 5.44 12.11 -2.35
CA HIS A 108 5.60 13.56 -2.31
C HIS A 108 5.73 14.12 -0.89
N LEU A 109 5.25 13.43 0.14
CA LEU A 109 5.51 13.86 1.51
C LEU A 109 7.02 13.98 1.80
N PRO A 110 7.85 12.95 1.57
CA PRO A 110 9.29 13.08 1.79
C PRO A 110 9.96 13.98 0.75
N LEU A 111 9.72 13.77 -0.55
CA LEU A 111 10.48 14.45 -1.61
C LEU A 111 10.20 15.95 -1.71
N CYS A 112 8.99 16.39 -1.38
CA CYS A 112 8.67 17.81 -1.31
C CYS A 112 9.17 18.49 -0.03
N SER A 113 9.45 17.72 1.04
CA SER A 113 9.96 18.26 2.31
C SER A 113 11.46 18.51 2.31
N ILE A 114 12.21 17.89 1.41
CA ILE A 114 13.65 18.12 1.29
C ILE A 114 13.92 19.24 0.30
N PRO A 115 14.88 20.13 0.57
CA PRO A 115 15.32 21.11 -0.41
C PRO A 115 15.77 20.40 -1.68
N ASN A 116 15.43 20.98 -2.84
CA ASN A 116 16.03 20.51 -4.10
C ASN A 116 17.53 20.41 -3.89
N PRO A 117 18.16 19.25 -4.06
CA PRO A 117 19.59 19.15 -4.03
C PRO A 117 20.12 20.02 -5.19
N LYS A 118 20.44 21.26 -4.85
CA LYS A 118 21.19 22.12 -5.79
C LYS A 118 22.52 21.44 -5.94
N LYS A 119 23.00 21.28 -7.16
CA LYS A 119 24.37 20.89 -7.48
C LYS A 119 25.33 21.70 -6.61
N TYR A 120 25.63 21.23 -5.41
CA TYR A 120 26.67 21.82 -4.59
C TYR A 120 27.96 21.19 -5.08
N LEU A 121 28.78 21.99 -5.72
CA LEU A 121 30.14 21.63 -6.07
C LEU A 121 30.94 21.60 -4.76
N ILE A 122 30.85 20.52 -4.01
CA ILE A 122 31.78 20.25 -2.92
C ILE A 122 32.94 19.46 -3.52
N ASN A 123 34.08 20.09 -3.65
CA ASN A 123 35.34 19.47 -4.12
C ASN A 123 35.29 18.77 -5.48
N SER A 124 34.60 19.34 -6.47
CA SER A 124 34.46 18.79 -7.84
C SER A 124 33.66 17.47 -7.95
N LEU A 125 32.96 17.04 -6.91
CA LEU A 125 32.06 15.90 -6.99
C LEU A 125 30.64 16.42 -7.34
N LEU A 126 30.04 15.86 -8.40
CA LEU A 126 28.64 16.09 -8.74
C LEU A 126 27.82 15.31 -7.71
N VAL A 127 27.06 15.99 -6.87
CA VAL A 127 26.08 15.33 -5.99
C VAL A 127 24.82 15.14 -6.81
N LEU A 128 24.52 13.90 -7.15
CA LEU A 128 23.30 13.48 -7.83
C LEU A 128 22.20 13.34 -6.77
N SER A 129 20.96 13.61 -7.14
CA SER A 129 19.83 13.28 -6.30
C SER A 129 19.46 11.81 -6.51
N GLU A 130 19.68 11.01 -5.49
CA GLU A 130 19.47 9.57 -5.53
C GLU A 130 18.34 9.18 -4.58
N VAL A 131 17.40 8.37 -5.07
CA VAL A 131 16.26 7.85 -4.30
C VAL A 131 16.33 6.33 -4.30
N LEU A 132 16.24 5.72 -3.12
CA LEU A 132 16.08 4.28 -2.96
C LEU A 132 14.61 3.95 -2.67
N VAL A 133 14.07 2.97 -3.38
CA VAL A 133 12.77 2.36 -3.12
C VAL A 133 12.97 0.92 -2.67
N ILE A 134 12.38 0.55 -1.53
CA ILE A 134 12.39 -0.81 -0.99
C ILE A 134 10.97 -1.35 -1.04
N GLY A 135 10.76 -2.45 -1.77
CA GLY A 135 9.43 -2.95 -2.12
C GLY A 135 8.85 -2.21 -3.33
N GLY A 136 7.55 -2.00 -3.34
CA GLY A 136 6.88 -1.28 -4.42
C GLY A 136 6.80 -2.05 -5.74
N GLY A 137 6.73 -3.39 -5.70
CA GLY A 137 6.67 -4.26 -6.88
C GLY A 137 5.51 -3.93 -7.84
N GLY A 138 4.54 -3.14 -7.39
CA GLY A 138 3.52 -2.50 -8.23
C GLY A 138 4.11 -1.58 -9.29
N GLY A 139 5.24 -0.95 -8.99
CA GLY A 139 5.88 0.09 -9.80
C GLY A 139 5.20 1.45 -9.68
N ASP A 140 4.28 1.57 -8.77
CA ASP A 140 3.33 2.69 -8.62
C ASP A 140 3.98 3.97 -8.08
N VAL A 141 5.00 3.86 -7.25
CA VAL A 141 5.77 5.01 -6.75
C VAL A 141 6.71 5.60 -7.80
N LEU A 142 7.15 4.82 -8.77
CA LEU A 142 8.15 5.23 -9.77
C LEU A 142 7.69 6.40 -10.65
N PRO A 143 6.46 6.41 -11.22
CA PRO A 143 5.97 7.55 -11.99
C PRO A 143 5.89 8.83 -11.17
N GLU A 144 5.62 8.73 -9.87
CA GLU A 144 5.51 9.88 -8.98
C GLU A 144 6.91 10.41 -8.60
N ILE A 145 7.89 9.55 -8.34
CA ILE A 145 9.29 9.96 -8.16
C ILE A 145 9.81 10.63 -9.44
N ALA A 146 9.44 10.11 -10.62
CA ALA A 146 9.84 10.64 -11.90
C ALA A 146 9.37 12.08 -12.17
N ARG A 147 8.34 12.56 -11.48
CA ARG A 147 7.89 13.96 -11.52
C ARG A 147 8.92 14.94 -10.94
N HIS A 148 9.78 14.46 -10.06
CA HIS A 148 10.84 15.28 -9.46
C HIS A 148 12.03 15.36 -10.42
N ALA A 149 12.13 16.49 -11.14
CA ALA A 149 13.20 16.72 -12.12
C ALA A 149 14.61 16.77 -11.49
N SER A 150 14.69 16.94 -10.17
CA SER A 150 15.94 16.92 -9.41
C SER A 150 16.48 15.50 -9.18
N VAL A 151 15.62 14.48 -9.27
CA VAL A 151 16.04 13.08 -9.11
C VAL A 151 16.73 12.59 -10.38
N GLU A 152 17.97 12.15 -10.25
CA GLU A 152 18.80 11.69 -11.37
C GLU A 152 18.94 10.16 -11.39
N GLN A 153 18.77 9.48 -10.25
CA GLN A 153 18.80 8.03 -10.13
C GLN A 153 17.74 7.52 -9.15
N ILE A 154 17.14 6.40 -9.49
CA ILE A 154 16.16 5.69 -8.67
C ILE A 154 16.59 4.23 -8.59
N ASP A 155 17.12 3.81 -7.45
CA ASP A 155 17.38 2.40 -7.19
C ASP A 155 16.16 1.79 -6.52
N MET A 156 15.72 0.64 -7.00
CA MET A 156 14.57 -0.07 -6.48
C MET A 156 14.92 -1.52 -6.21
N SER A 157 14.59 -2.00 -5.02
CA SER A 157 14.71 -3.42 -4.65
C SER A 157 13.35 -4.02 -4.40
N GLU A 158 13.00 -5.05 -5.17
CA GLU A 158 11.79 -5.83 -5.00
C GLU A 158 12.14 -7.30 -4.88
N ILE A 159 11.65 -7.95 -3.82
CA ILE A 159 11.98 -9.35 -3.54
C ILE A 159 11.24 -10.30 -4.47
N ASP A 160 10.01 -9.97 -4.85
CA ASP A 160 9.13 -10.83 -5.61
C ASP A 160 9.01 -10.42 -7.08
N LYS A 161 9.81 -11.09 -7.92
CA LYS A 161 9.75 -10.88 -9.37
C LYS A 161 8.36 -11.10 -9.96
N MET A 162 7.55 -12.01 -9.37
CA MET A 162 6.19 -12.29 -9.88
C MET A 162 5.30 -11.05 -9.75
N VAL A 163 5.42 -10.29 -8.68
CA VAL A 163 4.65 -9.05 -8.50
C VAL A 163 4.99 -8.04 -9.60
N VAL A 164 6.29 -7.86 -9.90
CA VAL A 164 6.72 -6.97 -11.00
C VAL A 164 6.17 -7.42 -12.35
N ASP A 165 6.28 -8.72 -12.66
CA ASP A 165 5.80 -9.26 -13.94
C ASP A 165 4.28 -9.12 -14.08
N VAL A 166 3.53 -9.40 -13.02
CA VAL A 166 2.08 -9.26 -12.96
C VAL A 166 1.65 -7.80 -13.10
N SER A 167 2.36 -6.89 -12.43
CA SER A 167 2.09 -5.46 -12.53
C SER A 167 2.31 -4.93 -13.95
N LYS A 168 3.40 -5.29 -14.59
CA LYS A 168 3.66 -4.95 -16.00
C LYS A 168 2.59 -5.49 -16.95
N GLN A 169 2.06 -6.67 -16.66
CA GLN A 169 1.04 -7.31 -17.51
C GLN A 169 -0.36 -6.71 -17.31
N PHE A 170 -0.76 -6.42 -16.09
CA PHE A 170 -2.15 -6.07 -15.77
C PHE A 170 -2.35 -4.59 -15.42
N PHE A 171 -1.30 -3.88 -14.98
CA PHE A 171 -1.35 -2.48 -14.58
C PHE A 171 -0.34 -1.62 -15.39
N PRO A 172 -0.39 -1.63 -16.73
CA PRO A 172 0.64 -0.98 -17.55
C PRO A 172 0.76 0.53 -17.30
N ASN A 173 -0.32 1.20 -16.90
CA ASN A 173 -0.30 2.65 -16.60
C ASN A 173 0.49 2.96 -15.33
N VAL A 174 0.49 2.04 -14.37
CA VAL A 174 1.25 2.13 -13.12
C VAL A 174 2.70 1.69 -13.36
N ALA A 175 2.85 0.53 -14.00
CA ALA A 175 4.14 -0.08 -14.26
C ALA A 175 4.99 0.63 -15.32
N ILE A 176 4.48 1.68 -15.96
CA ILE A 176 5.25 2.50 -16.92
C ILE A 176 6.52 3.08 -16.30
N GLY A 177 6.51 3.30 -14.98
CA GLY A 177 7.67 3.80 -14.25
C GLY A 177 8.91 2.91 -14.34
N PHE A 178 8.76 1.60 -14.53
CA PHE A 178 9.89 0.69 -14.75
C PHE A 178 10.65 0.95 -16.06
N GLU A 179 10.07 1.72 -16.99
CA GLU A 179 10.71 2.09 -18.27
C GLU A 179 11.50 3.41 -18.17
N ASP A 180 11.42 4.13 -17.04
CA ASP A 180 12.20 5.35 -16.85
C ASP A 180 13.71 5.01 -16.84
N PRO A 181 14.53 5.67 -17.67
CA PRO A 181 15.96 5.36 -17.78
C PRO A 181 16.75 5.62 -16.48
N ARG A 182 16.19 6.34 -15.52
CA ARG A 182 16.80 6.58 -14.20
C ARG A 182 16.58 5.41 -13.23
N VAL A 183 15.67 4.49 -13.55
CA VAL A 183 15.31 3.37 -12.67
C VAL A 183 16.27 2.21 -12.86
N ASN A 184 16.88 1.78 -11.77
CA ASN A 184 17.67 0.57 -11.65
C ASN A 184 16.93 -0.41 -10.74
N LEU A 185 16.23 -1.39 -11.33
CA LEU A 185 15.48 -2.41 -10.60
C LEU A 185 16.36 -3.61 -10.27
N VAL A 186 16.49 -3.92 -8.99
CA VAL A 186 17.15 -5.12 -8.46
C VAL A 186 16.08 -6.06 -7.89
N ILE A 187 16.03 -7.29 -8.41
CA ILE A 187 15.21 -8.34 -7.79
C ILE A 187 16.02 -8.99 -6.69
N GLY A 188 15.61 -8.77 -5.45
CA GLY A 188 16.30 -9.27 -4.27
C GLY A 188 15.80 -8.65 -2.97
N ASP A 189 16.39 -9.08 -1.86
CA ASP A 189 16.06 -8.59 -0.53
C ASP A 189 16.57 -7.15 -0.35
N GLY A 190 15.65 -6.21 -0.15
CA GLY A 190 15.98 -4.80 0.10
C GLY A 190 16.78 -4.58 1.37
N THR A 191 16.72 -5.49 2.33
CA THR A 191 17.53 -5.40 3.56
C THR A 191 19.01 -5.58 3.29
N GLU A 192 19.39 -6.28 2.20
CA GLU A 192 20.78 -6.41 1.78
C GLU A 192 21.35 -5.10 1.22
N LEU A 193 20.50 -4.24 0.64
CA LEU A 193 20.88 -2.90 0.19
C LEU A 193 20.94 -1.88 1.33
N LEU A 194 20.16 -2.08 2.39
CA LEU A 194 20.18 -1.22 3.58
C LEU A 194 21.54 -1.15 4.29
N PRO A 195 22.36 -2.23 4.40
CA PRO A 195 23.70 -2.12 4.95
C PRO A 195 24.62 -1.24 4.11
N CYS A 196 24.38 -1.12 2.81
CA CYS A 196 25.10 -0.16 1.97
C CYS A 196 24.72 1.29 2.31
N THR A 197 23.49 1.52 2.79
CA THR A 197 23.04 2.83 3.29
C THR A 197 23.47 3.10 4.73
N TYR A 198 23.62 2.04 5.57
CA TYR A 198 24.05 2.14 6.97
C TYR A 198 25.57 2.09 7.17
N ASN A 199 26.31 1.39 6.27
CA ASN A 199 27.75 1.20 6.36
C ASN A 199 28.54 1.84 5.19
N ALA A 200 27.89 2.19 4.08
CA ALA A 200 28.46 3.05 3.06
C ALA A 200 28.43 4.48 3.58
N ALA A 201 29.45 5.24 3.30
CA ALA A 201 29.62 6.63 3.72
C ALA A 201 28.26 7.35 3.84
N GLU A 202 27.94 7.81 5.05
CA GLU A 202 26.77 8.60 5.41
C GLU A 202 26.27 9.44 4.22
N GLY A 203 24.99 9.22 3.78
CA GLY A 203 24.41 10.05 2.75
C GLY A 203 24.48 9.50 1.31
N SER A 204 24.42 8.18 1.11
CA SER A 204 24.36 7.62 -0.25
C SER A 204 23.06 7.96 -0.98
N TYR A 205 21.94 8.11 -0.26
CA TYR A 205 20.62 8.48 -0.84
C TYR A 205 20.06 9.72 -0.16
N ASP A 206 19.43 10.60 -0.94
CA ASP A 206 18.71 11.78 -0.44
C ASP A 206 17.38 11.41 0.20
N ALA A 207 16.74 10.34 -0.30
CA ALA A 207 15.53 9.78 0.26
C ALA A 207 15.48 8.25 0.13
N VAL A 208 14.88 7.60 1.13
CA VAL A 208 14.55 6.18 1.09
C VAL A 208 13.04 6.04 1.30
N ILE A 209 12.36 5.44 0.32
CA ILE A 209 10.92 5.15 0.37
C ILE A 209 10.79 3.65 0.61
N VAL A 210 10.16 3.28 1.74
CA VAL A 210 9.85 1.89 2.04
C VAL A 210 8.38 1.66 1.74
N ASP A 211 8.13 1.00 0.62
CA ASP A 211 6.80 0.65 0.11
C ASP A 211 6.64 -0.87 0.20
N SER A 212 6.40 -1.35 1.41
CA SER A 212 6.25 -2.77 1.70
C SER A 212 4.83 -3.11 2.13
N SER A 213 4.45 -4.37 1.99
CA SER A 213 3.21 -4.90 2.57
C SER A 213 3.20 -4.71 4.10
N ASP A 214 2.02 -4.94 4.72
CA ASP A 214 1.85 -4.94 6.18
C ASP A 214 2.99 -5.68 6.91
N PRO A 215 3.31 -5.31 8.18
CA PRO A 215 4.41 -5.91 8.96
C PRO A 215 4.11 -7.36 9.38
N ILE A 216 3.82 -8.20 8.39
CA ILE A 216 3.50 -9.63 8.49
C ILE A 216 4.45 -10.38 7.57
N GLY A 217 5.01 -11.51 8.05
CA GLY A 217 5.94 -12.30 7.24
C GLY A 217 7.28 -11.58 6.98
N PRO A 218 7.79 -11.58 5.75
CA PRO A 218 9.10 -11.01 5.40
C PRO A 218 9.23 -9.52 5.69
N ALA A 219 8.14 -8.76 5.56
CA ALA A 219 8.14 -7.32 5.80
C ALA A 219 8.37 -6.95 7.28
N LYS A 220 8.15 -7.87 8.23
CA LYS A 220 8.25 -7.59 9.66
C LYS A 220 9.61 -7.04 10.08
N GLU A 221 10.69 -7.53 9.48
CA GLU A 221 12.06 -7.10 9.84
C GLU A 221 12.33 -5.62 9.50
N LEU A 222 11.62 -5.08 8.50
CA LEU A 222 11.72 -3.66 8.12
C LEU A 222 11.18 -2.72 9.22
N PHE A 223 10.29 -3.22 10.08
CA PHE A 223 9.60 -2.45 11.11
C PHE A 223 10.16 -2.67 12.54
N GLU A 224 11.12 -3.58 12.73
CA GLU A 224 11.63 -3.93 14.07
C GLU A 224 12.64 -2.92 14.64
N LYS A 225 13.18 -2.01 13.82
CA LYS A 225 14.14 -0.98 14.31
C LYS A 225 13.41 0.30 14.69
N PRO A 226 13.76 0.93 15.84
CA PRO A 226 13.10 2.15 16.27
C PRO A 226 13.54 3.34 15.42
N PHE A 227 12.68 3.76 14.51
CA PHE A 227 12.75 5.07 13.87
C PHE A 227 11.91 6.06 14.68
N LEU A 228 12.38 7.30 14.81
CA LEU A 228 11.59 8.38 15.42
C LEU A 228 10.51 8.82 14.41
N PRO A 229 9.22 8.66 14.73
CA PRO A 229 8.16 8.88 13.74
C PRO A 229 7.68 10.32 13.73
N ILE A 230 7.57 10.89 12.54
CA ILE A 230 6.60 11.93 12.21
C ILE A 230 5.58 11.25 11.31
N CYS A 231 4.31 11.19 11.73
CA CYS A 231 3.27 10.50 10.97
C CYS A 231 2.53 11.49 10.07
N GLY A 232 2.43 11.16 8.78
CA GLY A 232 1.45 11.70 7.86
C GLY A 232 0.30 10.71 7.67
N GLU A 233 -0.90 11.19 7.38
CA GLU A 233 -2.06 10.34 7.10
C GLU A 233 -2.62 10.60 5.70
N SER A 234 -3.11 9.55 5.06
CA SER A 234 -3.88 9.60 3.83
C SER A 234 -5.14 8.75 3.99
N SER A 235 -6.21 9.11 3.31
CA SER A 235 -7.43 8.31 3.29
C SER A 235 -7.51 7.51 1.99
N SER A 236 -7.73 6.21 2.09
CA SER A 236 -8.04 5.33 0.97
C SER A 236 -9.44 4.73 1.13
N SER A 237 -9.92 4.03 0.11
CA SER A 237 -11.19 3.30 0.18
C SER A 237 -11.23 2.22 1.26
N CYS A 238 -10.05 1.75 1.69
CA CYS A 238 -9.89 0.72 2.72
C CYS A 238 -9.69 1.30 4.13
N GLY A 239 -9.71 2.63 4.30
CA GLY A 239 -9.51 3.28 5.59
C GLY A 239 -8.44 4.37 5.58
N VAL A 240 -7.78 4.58 6.70
CA VAL A 240 -6.70 5.56 6.88
C VAL A 240 -5.36 4.85 6.83
N ILE A 241 -4.48 5.31 5.96
CA ILE A 241 -3.10 4.84 5.87
C ILE A 241 -2.19 5.87 6.53
N GLY A 242 -1.34 5.42 7.45
CA GLY A 242 -0.34 6.25 8.11
C GLY A 242 1.02 6.13 7.43
N PHE A 243 1.69 7.26 7.20
CA PHE A 243 3.06 7.30 6.71
C PHE A 243 4.00 7.70 7.85
N MET A 244 5.11 6.98 7.98
CA MET A 244 6.16 7.32 8.91
C MET A 244 7.29 8.03 8.16
N LEU A 245 7.59 9.27 8.56
CA LEU A 245 8.65 10.08 7.98
C LEU A 245 9.77 10.23 9.00
N CYS A 246 11.00 9.96 8.58
CA CYS A 246 12.18 10.03 9.43
C CYS A 246 13.27 10.84 8.73
N SER A 247 14.02 11.61 9.49
CA SER A 247 15.24 12.26 9.03
C SER A 247 16.42 11.67 9.81
N THR A 248 17.47 11.31 9.07
CA THR A 248 18.75 10.86 9.65
C THR A 248 19.64 12.05 9.99
N GLU A 249 20.93 11.81 10.18
CA GLU A 249 21.90 12.87 10.45
C GLU A 249 22.01 13.81 9.22
N GLY A 250 21.74 15.09 9.43
CA GLY A 250 21.74 16.10 8.37
C GLY A 250 21.06 17.39 8.81
N PRO A 251 20.80 18.31 7.89
CA PRO A 251 19.99 19.49 8.17
C PRO A 251 18.59 19.10 8.64
N HIS A 252 18.06 19.82 9.63
CA HIS A 252 16.70 19.59 10.11
C HIS A 252 15.68 19.71 8.97
N VAL A 253 14.85 18.69 8.81
CA VAL A 253 13.74 18.67 7.83
C VAL A 253 12.43 18.95 8.57
N ASP A 254 11.73 20.02 8.18
CA ASP A 254 10.36 20.27 8.62
C ASP A 254 9.39 19.62 7.63
N PHE A 255 8.92 18.43 7.94
CA PHE A 255 8.00 17.69 7.08
C PHE A 255 6.60 18.33 6.96
N ASN A 256 6.23 19.30 7.79
CA ASN A 256 4.92 19.93 7.71
C ASN A 256 4.79 20.91 6.53
N VAL A 257 5.91 21.30 5.95
CA VAL A 257 5.94 22.36 4.91
C VAL A 257 6.64 21.83 3.66
N PRO A 258 5.97 21.78 2.52
CA PRO A 258 6.62 21.42 1.27
C PRO A 258 7.54 22.57 0.82
N VAL A 259 8.85 22.39 1.00
CA VAL A 259 9.87 23.40 0.59
C VAL A 259 10.21 23.29 -0.90
N ASN A 260 9.89 22.16 -1.51
CA ASN A 260 10.10 21.87 -2.93
C ASN A 260 8.80 21.35 -3.57
N PRO A 261 7.76 22.17 -3.69
CA PRO A 261 6.47 21.75 -4.24
C PRO A 261 6.61 21.35 -5.72
N ILE A 262 5.81 20.36 -6.13
CA ILE A 262 5.74 19.95 -7.53
C ILE A 262 5.02 21.05 -8.32
N ASP A 263 5.63 21.44 -9.44
CA ASP A 263 5.00 22.30 -10.43
C ASP A 263 4.23 21.45 -11.45
N ASP A 264 2.92 21.34 -11.27
CA ASP A 264 2.02 20.65 -12.18
C ASP A 264 2.10 21.14 -13.62
N SER A 265 2.53 22.40 -13.84
CA SER A 265 2.64 22.98 -15.18
C SER A 265 3.81 22.45 -15.98
N SER A 266 4.82 21.89 -15.33
CA SER A 266 6.06 21.39 -15.94
C SER A 266 5.99 19.93 -16.38
N ASN A 267 5.08 19.13 -15.79
CA ASN A 267 5.01 17.68 -15.99
C ASN A 267 3.96 17.26 -17.03
N LYS A 268 4.28 17.41 -18.31
CA LYS A 268 3.36 17.07 -19.42
C LYS A 268 3.18 15.58 -19.65
N SER A 269 4.08 14.72 -19.16
CA SER A 269 4.07 13.27 -19.44
C SER A 269 3.13 12.47 -18.54
N ASN A 270 3.01 12.83 -17.25
CA ASN A 270 2.28 12.04 -16.27
C ASN A 270 0.90 12.62 -15.87
N GLY A 271 0.44 13.66 -16.58
CA GLY A 271 -0.81 14.37 -16.25
C GLY A 271 -0.75 15.12 -14.91
N PRO A 272 -1.83 15.79 -14.50
CA PRO A 272 -1.90 16.52 -13.24
C PRO A 272 -1.96 15.52 -12.06
N LEU A 273 -1.47 15.99 -10.88
CA LEU A 273 -1.70 15.31 -9.62
C LEU A 273 -3.21 15.19 -9.35
N LYS A 274 -3.64 14.06 -8.82
CA LYS A 274 -5.06 13.78 -8.56
C LYS A 274 -5.43 13.97 -7.08
N PHE A 275 -4.48 13.78 -6.19
CA PHE A 275 -4.71 13.78 -4.75
C PHE A 275 -3.80 14.78 -4.01
N TYR A 276 -2.49 14.72 -4.24
CA TYR A 276 -1.53 15.54 -3.51
C TYR A 276 -1.55 17.00 -3.96
N ASN A 277 -1.45 17.90 -3.00
CA ASN A 277 -1.15 19.32 -3.14
C ASN A 277 -0.55 19.88 -1.84
N ALA A 278 -0.13 21.13 -1.81
CA ALA A 278 0.51 21.74 -0.64
C ALA A 278 -0.40 21.78 0.60
N GLU A 279 -1.70 21.96 0.42
CA GLU A 279 -2.68 21.95 1.51
C GLU A 279 -2.87 20.57 2.08
N ILE A 280 -2.99 19.53 1.23
CA ILE A 280 -3.06 18.11 1.66
C ILE A 280 -1.76 17.70 2.35
N HIS A 281 -0.61 18.12 1.83
CA HIS A 281 0.68 17.90 2.47
C HIS A 281 0.68 18.35 3.93
N SER A 282 0.34 19.62 4.18
CA SER A 282 0.31 20.18 5.54
C SER A 282 -0.81 19.55 6.40
N ALA A 283 -1.95 19.24 5.81
CA ALA A 283 -3.08 18.62 6.50
C ALA A 283 -2.79 17.17 6.96
N ALA A 284 -1.92 16.45 6.24
CA ALA A 284 -1.53 15.08 6.59
C ALA A 284 -0.89 14.97 7.99
N PHE A 285 -0.35 16.05 8.54
CA PHE A 285 0.22 16.11 9.88
C PHE A 285 -0.78 16.54 10.96
N CYS A 286 -2.03 16.79 10.60
CA CYS A 286 -3.11 17.08 11.53
C CYS A 286 -3.67 15.81 12.16
N LEU A 287 -2.88 15.16 13.00
CA LEU A 287 -3.24 13.88 13.58
C LEU A 287 -4.44 13.97 14.55
N PRO A 288 -5.31 12.94 14.60
CA PRO A 288 -6.34 12.81 15.61
C PRO A 288 -5.76 12.86 17.03
N SER A 289 -6.56 13.34 17.98
CA SER A 289 -6.11 13.53 19.37
C SER A 289 -5.60 12.23 20.04
N PHE A 290 -6.15 11.07 19.67
CA PHE A 290 -5.67 9.80 20.22
C PHE A 290 -4.28 9.44 19.69
N ALA A 291 -4.02 9.66 18.41
CA ALA A 291 -2.71 9.41 17.80
C ALA A 291 -1.64 10.36 18.37
N LYS A 292 -1.94 11.66 18.51
CA LYS A 292 -1.06 12.63 19.16
C LYS A 292 -0.65 12.20 20.57
N LYS A 293 -1.61 11.74 21.39
CA LYS A 293 -1.32 11.28 22.76
C LYS A 293 -0.37 10.09 22.78
N VAL A 294 -0.51 9.14 21.84
CA VAL A 294 0.38 7.97 21.75
C VAL A 294 1.79 8.40 21.40
N ILE A 295 1.96 9.27 20.40
CA ILE A 295 3.27 9.77 19.96
C ILE A 295 3.94 10.56 21.08
N GLU A 296 3.25 11.52 21.69
CA GLU A 296 3.76 12.34 22.81
C GLU A 296 4.15 11.49 24.03
N SER A 297 3.47 10.36 24.25
CA SER A 297 3.81 9.44 25.35
C SER A 297 5.09 8.64 25.10
N LYS A 298 5.44 8.39 23.84
CA LYS A 298 6.64 7.64 23.44
C LYS A 298 7.87 8.54 23.22
N ALA A 299 7.67 9.83 23.03
CA ALA A 299 8.74 10.81 22.84
C ALA A 299 9.39 11.28 24.16
N LYS A 300 8.89 10.81 25.30
CA LYS A 300 9.44 11.03 26.67
C LYS A 300 10.24 9.81 27.11
#